data_ab9a3d1dec52c37ec32aa6f46001361b
#
_entry.id   ab9a3d1dec52c37ec32aa6f46001361b
#
_cell.length_a   1.000
_cell.length_b   1.000
_cell.length_c   1.000
_cell.angle_alpha   90.00
_cell.angle_beta   90.00
_cell.angle_gamma   90.00
#
_symmetry.space_group_name_H-M   'P 1'
#
loop_
_entity.id
_entity.type
_entity.pdbx_description
1 polymer ?
#
loop_
_entity_poly.entity_id
_entity_poly.type
_entity_poly.pdbx_seq_one_letter_code
_entity_poly.pdbx_strand_id
1 'polypeptide(L)'
;LCWATLASCESPDYETGRTAQVNGLMSVTIQIPGNPSKFAATKTGPYEENEEIIVKVPTTDETPLDLTRLICMVNVEHNCYVTPAVGGDMDFTNPYPITVVDALGNKHHNTIRVVPTPPKTKYAKLWEKNAALLNMSSNTTGLAFYQNYLAIQEYNAPIKLYDRNSGEFVKEIPAASTFMMRARKDDAG
;
A
#
# COMPACT_ATOMS: atom_id res chain seq x y z
N LEU A 1 34.86 -49.90 -47.23
CA LEU A 1 33.74 -49.82 -46.25
C LEU A 1 33.99 -48.56 -45.39
N CYS A 2 33.28 -47.46 -45.73
CA CYS A 2 33.24 -46.25 -44.91
C CYS A 2 32.08 -46.38 -43.90
N TRP A 3 32.39 -46.39 -42.60
CA TRP A 3 31.40 -46.24 -41.56
C TRP A 3 31.21 -44.74 -41.32
N ALA A 4 30.06 -44.22 -41.73
CA ALA A 4 29.64 -42.88 -41.35
C ALA A 4 29.04 -42.99 -39.92
N THR A 5 29.76 -42.45 -38.96
CA THR A 5 29.22 -42.16 -37.64
C THR A 5 28.23 -41.00 -37.76
N LEU A 6 26.95 -41.28 -37.66
CA LEU A 6 25.95 -40.24 -37.46
C LEU A 6 26.19 -39.64 -36.07
N ALA A 7 26.80 -38.46 -36.02
CA ALA A 7 26.82 -37.64 -34.85
C ALA A 7 25.34 -37.22 -34.61
N SER A 8 24.71 -37.84 -33.59
CA SER A 8 23.48 -37.34 -33.03
C SER A 8 23.73 -35.92 -32.54
N CYS A 9 23.14 -34.92 -33.16
CA CYS A 9 23.00 -33.62 -32.52
C CYS A 9 22.11 -33.85 -31.30
N GLU A 10 22.73 -34.01 -30.14
CA GLU A 10 22.01 -33.82 -28.90
C GLU A 10 21.48 -32.39 -28.90
N SER A 11 20.17 -32.27 -28.85
CA SER A 11 19.54 -30.98 -28.57
C SER A 11 20.17 -30.46 -27.28
N PRO A 12 20.59 -29.19 -27.21
CA PRO A 12 21.05 -28.66 -25.95
C PRO A 12 19.94 -28.92 -24.93
N ASP A 13 20.24 -29.72 -23.92
CA ASP A 13 19.37 -29.84 -22.75
C ASP A 13 19.22 -28.44 -22.20
N TYR A 14 18.09 -27.82 -22.50
CA TYR A 14 17.63 -26.70 -21.72
C TYR A 14 17.23 -27.28 -20.37
N GLU A 15 18.22 -27.61 -19.57
CA GLU A 15 18.05 -27.70 -18.14
C GLU A 15 17.58 -26.31 -17.67
N THR A 16 16.28 -26.08 -17.83
CA THR A 16 15.64 -25.16 -16.94
C THR A 16 15.86 -25.76 -15.58
N GLY A 17 16.73 -25.16 -14.77
CA GLY A 17 17.05 -25.60 -13.41
C GLY A 17 15.84 -25.51 -12.48
N ARG A 18 14.68 -25.94 -12.96
CA ARG A 18 13.38 -25.90 -12.36
C ARG A 18 12.96 -27.29 -11.99
N THR A 19 12.85 -27.49 -10.70
CA THR A 19 12.16 -28.66 -10.17
C THR A 19 10.71 -28.63 -10.66
N ALA A 20 10.14 -29.81 -10.94
CA ALA A 20 8.76 -30.02 -11.39
C ALA A 20 7.65 -29.38 -10.49
N GLN A 21 8.04 -28.74 -9.41
CA GLN A 21 7.15 -28.11 -8.43
C GLN A 21 7.00 -26.60 -8.61
N VAL A 22 7.74 -25.99 -9.53
CA VAL A 22 7.74 -24.53 -9.73
C VAL A 22 6.78 -24.20 -10.86
N ASN A 23 5.63 -23.61 -10.52
CA ASN A 23 4.76 -23.05 -11.54
C ASN A 23 5.38 -21.73 -12.06
N GLY A 24 5.13 -21.39 -13.31
CA GLY A 24 5.72 -20.22 -13.97
C GLY A 24 5.14 -18.87 -13.51
N LEU A 25 4.40 -18.81 -12.40
CA LEU A 25 3.86 -17.56 -11.86
C LEU A 25 4.90 -16.81 -11.04
N MET A 26 5.28 -15.62 -11.47
CA MET A 26 6.34 -14.83 -10.87
C MET A 26 5.86 -13.80 -9.87
N SER A 27 4.76 -13.13 -10.17
CA SER A 27 4.20 -12.14 -9.26
C SER A 27 2.72 -11.91 -9.50
N VAL A 28 2.03 -11.50 -8.43
CA VAL A 28 0.64 -11.05 -8.44
C VAL A 28 0.59 -9.64 -7.85
N THR A 29 -0.14 -8.77 -8.51
CA THR A 29 -0.31 -7.37 -8.11
C THR A 29 -1.78 -6.98 -8.22
N ILE A 30 -2.29 -6.29 -7.21
CA ILE A 30 -3.65 -5.75 -7.18
C ILE A 30 -3.58 -4.22 -7.28
N GLN A 31 -4.49 -3.64 -8.03
CA GLN A 31 -4.67 -2.20 -8.14
C GLN A 31 -6.14 -1.84 -7.91
N ILE A 32 -6.37 -0.76 -7.18
CA ILE A 32 -7.71 -0.19 -6.99
C ILE A 32 -8.02 0.67 -8.21
N PRO A 33 -9.20 0.50 -8.86
CA PRO A 33 -9.61 1.34 -9.99
C PRO A 33 -9.53 2.83 -9.64
N GLY A 34 -8.92 3.63 -10.53
CA GLY A 34 -8.74 5.06 -10.32
C GLY A 34 -7.57 5.45 -9.38
N ASN A 35 -6.93 4.49 -8.73
CA ASN A 35 -5.74 4.72 -7.91
C ASN A 35 -4.48 4.21 -8.65
N PRO A 36 -3.42 5.02 -8.82
CA PRO A 36 -2.20 4.59 -9.48
C PRO A 36 -1.37 3.60 -8.65
N SER A 37 -1.64 3.47 -7.35
CA SER A 37 -0.88 2.59 -6.46
C SER A 37 -1.15 1.12 -6.77
N LYS A 38 -0.08 0.34 -6.80
CA LYS A 38 -0.10 -1.10 -7.02
C LYS A 38 0.37 -1.82 -5.77
N PHE A 39 -0.34 -2.87 -5.38
CA PHE A 39 -0.07 -3.65 -4.18
C PHE A 39 0.38 -5.05 -4.60
N ALA A 40 1.62 -5.37 -4.35
CA ALA A 40 2.19 -6.68 -4.67
C ALA A 40 1.82 -7.73 -3.61
N ALA A 41 1.84 -8.98 -4.01
CA ALA A 41 1.70 -10.10 -3.10
C ALA A 41 2.80 -10.07 -2.02
N THR A 42 2.50 -10.63 -0.86
CA THR A 42 3.43 -10.65 0.29
C THR A 42 4.66 -11.52 0.05
N LYS A 43 4.59 -12.42 -0.91
CA LYS A 43 5.68 -13.26 -1.40
C LYS A 43 5.76 -13.11 -2.92
N THR A 44 6.94 -13.10 -3.47
CA THR A 44 7.17 -13.22 -4.92
C THR A 44 7.33 -14.68 -5.31
N GLY A 45 6.97 -15.01 -6.53
CA GLY A 45 7.19 -16.36 -7.05
C GLY A 45 8.68 -16.76 -7.13
N PRO A 46 8.92 -18.00 -7.46
CA PRO A 46 7.94 -19.01 -7.86
C PRO A 46 7.06 -19.49 -6.70
N TYR A 47 5.80 -19.78 -6.99
CA TYR A 47 4.82 -20.27 -6.01
C TYR A 47 4.71 -21.79 -6.08
N GLU A 48 4.38 -22.40 -4.95
CA GLU A 48 4.15 -23.84 -4.87
C GLU A 48 2.73 -24.21 -5.35
N GLU A 49 2.53 -25.50 -5.60
CA GLU A 49 1.21 -26.03 -5.95
C GLU A 49 0.22 -25.80 -4.80
N ASN A 50 -0.99 -25.32 -5.13
CA ASN A 50 -2.06 -24.98 -4.18
C ASN A 50 -1.68 -23.89 -3.15
N GLU A 51 -0.64 -23.11 -3.38
CA GLU A 51 -0.26 -22.00 -2.50
C GLU A 51 -1.31 -20.88 -2.57
N GLU A 52 -1.70 -20.35 -1.42
CA GLU A 52 -2.52 -19.15 -1.31
C GLU A 52 -1.66 -17.88 -1.43
N ILE A 53 -1.92 -17.08 -2.45
CA ILE A 53 -1.18 -15.86 -2.76
C ILE A 53 -1.89 -14.69 -2.10
N ILE A 54 -1.30 -14.14 -1.04
CA ILE A 54 -1.91 -13.09 -0.25
C ILE A 54 -1.43 -11.72 -0.73
N VAL A 55 -2.37 -10.85 -1.09
CA VAL A 55 -2.12 -9.43 -1.41
C VAL A 55 -2.76 -8.57 -0.33
N LYS A 56 -1.95 -7.81 0.40
CA LYS A 56 -2.42 -6.88 1.43
C LYS A 56 -2.65 -5.51 0.84
N VAL A 57 -3.89 -5.01 0.92
CA VAL A 57 -4.27 -3.70 0.39
C VAL A 57 -4.65 -2.79 1.55
N PRO A 58 -3.95 -1.65 1.74
CA PRO A 58 -4.31 -0.69 2.78
C PRO A 58 -5.73 -0.15 2.57
N THR A 59 -6.48 -0.03 3.65
CA THR A 59 -7.80 0.57 3.68
C THR A 59 -7.90 1.57 4.82
N THR A 60 -8.77 2.55 4.69
CA THR A 60 -9.10 3.51 5.76
C THR A 60 -10.58 3.43 6.10
N ASP A 61 -10.95 3.92 7.27
CA ASP A 61 -12.37 3.97 7.66
C ASP A 61 -13.17 4.92 6.74
N GLU A 62 -12.51 5.92 6.16
CA GLU A 62 -13.11 6.89 5.22
C GLU A 62 -13.25 6.33 3.80
N THR A 63 -12.37 5.42 3.41
CA THR A 63 -12.37 4.79 2.09
C THR A 63 -12.27 3.27 2.24
N PRO A 64 -13.40 2.59 2.51
CA PRO A 64 -13.43 1.15 2.56
C PRO A 64 -13.04 0.57 1.19
N LEU A 65 -12.29 -0.52 1.22
CA LEU A 65 -11.88 -1.21 0.00
C LEU A 65 -13.08 -1.94 -0.61
N ASP A 66 -13.43 -1.58 -1.83
CA ASP A 66 -14.40 -2.34 -2.63
C ASP A 66 -13.70 -3.55 -3.26
N LEU A 67 -13.92 -4.72 -2.67
CA LEU A 67 -13.36 -5.98 -3.14
C LEU A 67 -14.03 -6.50 -4.42
N THR A 68 -15.20 -5.97 -4.79
CA THR A 68 -15.93 -6.44 -5.98
C THR A 68 -15.36 -5.90 -7.29
N ARG A 69 -14.47 -4.89 -7.19
CA ARG A 69 -13.95 -4.19 -8.37
C ARG A 69 -12.47 -3.88 -8.22
N LEU A 70 -11.64 -4.90 -8.30
CA LEU A 70 -10.18 -4.73 -8.25
C LEU A 70 -9.56 -5.17 -9.57
N ILE A 71 -8.44 -4.56 -9.92
CA ILE A 71 -7.67 -4.93 -11.11
C ILE A 71 -6.55 -5.87 -10.65
N CYS A 72 -6.53 -7.09 -11.19
CA CYS A 72 -5.46 -8.04 -10.94
C CYS A 72 -4.50 -8.09 -12.12
N MET A 73 -3.22 -7.98 -11.83
CA MET A 73 -2.15 -8.15 -12.79
C MET A 73 -1.26 -9.29 -12.34
N VAL A 74 -0.96 -10.20 -13.25
CA VAL A 74 -0.02 -11.30 -13.00
C VAL A 74 1.16 -11.18 -13.95
N ASN A 75 2.33 -11.54 -13.45
CA ASN A 75 3.50 -11.72 -14.27
C ASN A 75 3.86 -13.21 -14.27
N VAL A 76 3.97 -13.78 -15.43
CA VAL A 76 4.32 -15.18 -15.65
C VAL A 76 5.60 -15.28 -16.47
N GLU A 77 6.24 -16.41 -16.39
CA GLU A 77 7.40 -16.69 -17.21
C GLU A 77 7.07 -16.86 -18.69
N HIS A 78 8.12 -16.87 -19.48
CA HIS A 78 7.99 -17.07 -20.92
C HIS A 78 7.26 -18.38 -21.23
N ASN A 79 6.30 -18.32 -22.16
CA ASN A 79 5.43 -19.43 -22.56
C ASN A 79 4.50 -20.01 -21.45
N CYS A 80 4.35 -19.29 -20.34
CA CYS A 80 3.34 -19.62 -19.32
C CYS A 80 2.14 -18.68 -19.45
N TYR A 81 0.97 -19.13 -19.02
CA TYR A 81 -0.23 -18.29 -18.97
C TYR A 81 -1.14 -18.68 -17.81
N VAL A 82 -2.07 -17.77 -17.47
CA VAL A 82 -3.03 -17.97 -16.39
C VAL A 82 -4.43 -18.11 -16.94
N THR A 83 -5.20 -19.04 -16.40
CA THR A 83 -6.61 -19.25 -16.72
C THR A 83 -7.43 -19.39 -15.42
N PRO A 84 -8.62 -18.75 -15.31
CA PRO A 84 -9.16 -17.79 -16.27
C PRO A 84 -8.24 -16.58 -16.42
N ALA A 85 -8.35 -15.86 -17.54
CA ALA A 85 -7.58 -14.64 -17.75
C ALA A 85 -7.90 -13.63 -16.65
N VAL A 86 -6.84 -13.01 -16.08
CA VAL A 86 -6.94 -11.99 -15.06
C VAL A 86 -6.77 -10.60 -15.69
N GLY A 87 -7.36 -9.59 -15.08
CA GLY A 87 -7.32 -8.20 -15.54
C GLY A 87 -8.70 -7.55 -15.50
N GLY A 88 -8.75 -6.22 -15.61
CA GLY A 88 -10.01 -5.49 -15.50
C GLY A 88 -10.63 -5.58 -14.10
N ASP A 89 -11.92 -5.30 -14.01
CA ASP A 89 -12.69 -5.35 -12.77
C ASP A 89 -12.96 -6.82 -12.37
N MET A 90 -12.37 -7.25 -11.26
CA MET A 90 -12.50 -8.61 -10.73
C MET A 90 -13.01 -8.57 -9.29
N ASP A 91 -13.78 -9.58 -8.91
CA ASP A 91 -14.36 -9.76 -7.57
C ASP A 91 -13.44 -10.64 -6.71
N PHE A 92 -12.94 -10.05 -5.61
CA PHE A 92 -12.09 -10.69 -4.60
C PHE A 92 -12.77 -10.76 -3.22
N THR A 93 -14.09 -10.69 -3.16
CA THR A 93 -14.83 -10.92 -1.90
C THR A 93 -14.58 -12.32 -1.34
N ASN A 94 -14.30 -13.26 -2.23
CA ASN A 94 -13.81 -14.60 -1.92
C ASN A 94 -12.44 -14.82 -2.54
N PRO A 95 -11.64 -15.78 -2.03
CA PRO A 95 -10.40 -16.18 -2.66
C PRO A 95 -10.62 -16.58 -4.12
N TYR A 96 -9.85 -16.02 -5.04
CA TYR A 96 -10.01 -16.20 -6.47
C TYR A 96 -9.08 -17.30 -6.98
N PRO A 97 -9.63 -18.45 -7.47
CA PRO A 97 -8.81 -19.53 -7.97
C PRO A 97 -8.24 -19.22 -9.36
N ILE A 98 -6.99 -19.55 -9.56
CA ILE A 98 -6.30 -19.47 -10.85
C ILE A 98 -5.60 -20.79 -11.15
N THR A 99 -5.43 -21.08 -12.42
CA THR A 99 -4.59 -22.16 -12.92
C THR A 99 -3.50 -21.56 -13.78
N VAL A 100 -2.27 -21.83 -13.41
CA VAL A 100 -1.10 -21.47 -14.22
C VAL A 100 -0.77 -22.65 -15.11
N VAL A 101 -0.66 -22.42 -16.40
CA VAL A 101 -0.20 -23.43 -17.35
C VAL A 101 1.24 -23.09 -17.71
N ASP A 102 2.14 -24.01 -17.41
CA ASP A 102 3.57 -23.85 -17.68
C ASP A 102 3.93 -24.08 -19.15
N ALA A 103 5.17 -23.85 -19.50
CA ALA A 103 5.67 -24.00 -20.85
C ALA A 103 5.60 -25.45 -21.39
N LEU A 104 5.43 -26.44 -20.52
CA LEU A 104 5.26 -27.85 -20.87
C LEU A 104 3.78 -28.26 -20.94
N GLY A 105 2.86 -27.36 -20.61
CA GLY A 105 1.42 -27.62 -20.56
C GLY A 105 0.93 -28.23 -19.25
N ASN A 106 1.78 -28.32 -18.22
CA ASN A 106 1.35 -28.74 -16.89
C ASN A 106 0.51 -27.66 -16.25
N LYS A 107 -0.48 -28.08 -15.46
CA LYS A 107 -1.42 -27.20 -14.78
C LYS A 107 -1.11 -27.13 -13.30
N HIS A 108 -0.92 -25.92 -12.80
CA HIS A 108 -0.65 -25.61 -11.39
C HIS A 108 -1.79 -24.76 -10.84
N HIS A 109 -2.30 -25.14 -9.70
CA HIS A 109 -3.45 -24.46 -9.08
C HIS A 109 -2.98 -23.54 -7.95
N ASN A 110 -3.43 -22.30 -7.97
CA ASN A 110 -3.17 -21.34 -6.90
C ASN A 110 -4.45 -20.55 -6.60
N THR A 111 -4.46 -19.85 -5.50
CA THR A 111 -5.60 -19.02 -5.11
C THR A 111 -5.09 -17.63 -4.71
N ILE A 112 -5.68 -16.59 -5.26
CA ILE A 112 -5.36 -15.20 -4.91
C ILE A 112 -6.34 -14.74 -3.85
N ARG A 113 -5.83 -14.26 -2.71
CA ARG A 113 -6.60 -13.66 -1.64
C ARG A 113 -6.19 -12.21 -1.42
N VAL A 114 -7.17 -11.30 -1.51
CA VAL A 114 -6.98 -9.90 -1.15
C VAL A 114 -7.41 -9.69 0.29
N VAL A 115 -6.49 -9.13 1.10
CA VAL A 115 -6.73 -8.87 2.52
C VAL A 115 -6.69 -7.37 2.77
N PRO A 116 -7.85 -6.75 3.09
CA PRO A 116 -7.87 -5.37 3.55
C PRO A 116 -7.05 -5.22 4.82
N THR A 117 -6.13 -4.26 4.83
CA THR A 117 -5.26 -4.03 5.98
C THR A 117 -5.53 -2.63 6.52
N PRO A 118 -6.03 -2.50 7.76
CA PRO A 118 -6.23 -1.20 8.36
C PRO A 118 -4.88 -0.48 8.53
N PRO A 119 -4.86 0.85 8.54
CA PRO A 119 -3.64 1.60 8.74
C PRO A 119 -3.00 1.23 10.09
N LYS A 120 -1.68 1.16 10.12
CA LYS A 120 -0.92 0.85 11.34
C LYS A 120 -1.18 1.88 12.45
N THR A 121 -1.55 3.09 12.07
CA THR A 121 -1.88 4.17 13.00
C THR A 121 -3.31 4.61 12.73
N LYS A 122 -4.18 4.44 13.70
CA LYS A 122 -5.52 5.03 13.66
C LYS A 122 -5.40 6.51 14.02
N TYR A 123 -5.78 7.37 13.10
CA TYR A 123 -5.95 8.79 13.39
C TYR A 123 -7.41 9.00 13.78
N ALA A 124 -7.64 9.56 14.95
CA ALA A 124 -8.96 10.04 15.33
C ALA A 124 -8.96 11.56 15.22
N LYS A 125 -9.95 12.12 14.49
CA LYS A 125 -10.19 13.56 14.51
C LYS A 125 -10.72 13.92 15.90
N LEU A 126 -9.95 14.65 16.68
CA LEU A 126 -10.36 15.09 18.01
C LEU A 126 -11.38 16.23 17.90
N TRP A 127 -11.10 17.20 17.03
CA TRP A 127 -11.97 18.33 16.77
C TRP A 127 -11.59 18.99 15.44
N GLU A 128 -12.51 19.81 14.94
CA GLU A 128 -12.31 20.65 13.76
C GLU A 128 -12.94 22.03 14.02
N LYS A 129 -12.17 23.08 13.84
CA LYS A 129 -12.63 24.47 13.96
C LYS A 129 -12.05 25.28 12.82
N ASN A 130 -12.86 26.09 12.19
CA ASN A 130 -12.38 27.06 11.20
C ASN A 130 -11.81 28.30 11.87
N ALA A 131 -11.15 29.18 11.11
CA ALA A 131 -10.51 30.38 11.62
C ALA A 131 -11.50 31.30 12.38
N ALA A 132 -12.74 31.40 11.93
CA ALA A 132 -13.76 32.22 12.60
C ALA A 132 -14.11 31.68 13.99
N LEU A 133 -14.25 30.36 14.15
CA LEU A 133 -14.51 29.73 15.45
C LEU A 133 -13.32 29.81 16.40
N LEU A 134 -12.12 29.95 15.88
CA LEU A 134 -10.91 30.19 16.65
C LEU A 134 -10.64 31.70 16.87
N ASN A 135 -11.56 32.56 16.44
CA ASN A 135 -11.40 34.00 16.47
C ASN A 135 -10.06 34.47 15.86
N MET A 136 -9.78 33.96 14.67
CA MET A 136 -8.52 34.18 13.96
C MET A 136 -8.78 34.76 12.58
N SER A 137 -7.83 35.53 12.08
CA SER A 137 -7.77 35.93 10.67
C SER A 137 -7.18 34.80 9.82
N SER A 138 -7.20 34.96 8.49
CA SER A 138 -6.62 33.98 7.57
C SER A 138 -5.08 33.93 7.56
N ASN A 139 -4.40 34.79 8.31
CA ASN A 139 -2.94 34.99 8.24
C ASN A 139 -2.21 34.30 9.42
N THR A 140 -2.42 33.02 9.59
CA THR A 140 -1.66 32.24 10.59
C THR A 140 -0.19 32.12 10.19
N THR A 141 0.72 32.52 11.06
CA THR A 141 2.16 32.48 10.83
C THR A 141 2.89 31.39 11.57
N GLY A 142 2.31 30.85 12.63
CA GLY A 142 2.93 29.81 13.44
C GLY A 142 1.93 28.87 14.08
N LEU A 143 2.28 27.58 14.10
CA LEU A 143 1.56 26.53 14.78
C LEU A 143 2.54 25.67 15.56
N ALA A 144 2.28 25.43 16.84
CA ALA A 144 3.09 24.54 17.65
C ALA A 144 2.26 23.79 18.69
N PHE A 145 2.68 22.58 19.00
CA PHE A 145 2.15 21.80 20.11
C PHE A 145 3.10 21.91 21.30
N TYR A 146 2.54 22.19 22.45
CA TYR A 146 3.27 22.22 23.71
C TYR A 146 2.42 21.59 24.82
N GLN A 147 2.87 20.51 25.40
CA GLN A 147 2.11 19.75 26.39
C GLN A 147 0.66 19.45 25.92
N ASN A 148 -0.33 19.96 26.63
CA ASN A 148 -1.75 19.79 26.32
C ASN A 148 -2.33 20.93 25.48
N TYR A 149 -1.49 21.80 24.92
CA TYR A 149 -1.94 22.98 24.20
C TYR A 149 -1.55 22.94 22.73
N LEU A 150 -2.45 23.43 21.89
CA LEU A 150 -2.16 23.88 20.55
C LEU A 150 -1.96 25.40 20.60
N ALA A 151 -0.76 25.86 20.30
CA ALA A 151 -0.41 27.26 20.23
C ALA A 151 -0.49 27.74 18.78
N ILE A 152 -1.25 28.80 18.54
CA ILE A 152 -1.43 29.38 17.21
C ILE A 152 -1.06 30.85 17.27
N GLN A 153 -0.25 31.30 16.32
CA GLN A 153 0.17 32.68 16.20
C GLN A 153 -0.28 33.26 14.84
N GLU A 154 -0.89 34.39 14.86
CA GLU A 154 -1.15 35.21 13.70
C GLU A 154 -0.07 36.29 13.54
N TYR A 155 0.02 36.88 12.34
CA TYR A 155 0.99 37.96 12.11
C TYR A 155 0.68 39.17 13.00
N ASN A 156 1.67 39.66 13.74
CA ASN A 156 1.57 40.76 14.67
C ASN A 156 0.48 40.64 15.78
N ALA A 157 0.15 39.41 16.17
CA ALA A 157 -0.86 39.17 17.18
C ALA A 157 -0.30 38.31 18.34
N PRO A 158 -0.94 38.32 19.51
CA PRO A 158 -0.61 37.41 20.60
C PRO A 158 -0.72 35.96 20.18
N ILE A 159 0.03 35.08 20.87
CA ILE A 159 -0.09 33.62 20.71
C ILE A 159 -1.33 33.19 21.45
N LYS A 160 -2.27 32.54 20.72
CA LYS A 160 -3.49 31.96 21.29
C LYS A 160 -3.23 30.49 21.64
N LEU A 161 -3.55 30.09 22.87
CA LEU A 161 -3.49 28.70 23.31
C LEU A 161 -4.87 28.08 23.32
N TYR A 162 -4.98 26.91 22.73
CA TYR A 162 -6.18 26.09 22.73
C TYR A 162 -5.88 24.74 23.39
N ASP A 163 -6.84 24.19 24.10
CA ASP A 163 -6.73 22.81 24.61
C ASP A 163 -6.62 21.84 23.44
N ARG A 164 -5.63 20.98 23.50
CA ARG A 164 -5.31 20.05 22.43
C ARG A 164 -6.43 19.05 22.13
N ASN A 165 -7.20 18.66 23.16
CA ASN A 165 -8.19 17.61 23.04
C ASN A 165 -9.58 18.15 22.66
N SER A 166 -9.96 19.33 23.19
CA SER A 166 -11.27 19.93 22.94
C SER A 166 -11.25 21.06 21.90
N GLY A 167 -10.08 21.65 21.65
CA GLY A 167 -9.96 22.83 20.81
C GLY A 167 -10.51 24.10 21.46
N GLU A 168 -10.80 24.09 22.76
CA GLU A 168 -11.29 25.27 23.46
C GLU A 168 -10.17 26.28 23.73
N PHE A 169 -10.54 27.56 23.64
CA PHE A 169 -9.62 28.65 23.92
C PHE A 169 -9.26 28.66 25.42
N VAL A 170 -7.98 28.74 25.72
CA VAL A 170 -7.46 28.72 27.09
C VAL A 170 -6.97 30.12 27.51
N LYS A 171 -6.03 30.70 26.77
CA LYS A 171 -5.49 32.01 27.05
C LYS A 171 -4.67 32.58 25.90
N GLU A 172 -4.35 33.87 26.01
CA GLU A 172 -3.39 34.51 25.13
C GLU A 172 -2.07 34.75 25.86
N ILE A 173 -0.97 34.68 25.10
CA ILE A 173 0.38 35.02 25.55
C ILE A 173 0.87 36.16 24.67
N PRO A 174 1.32 37.30 25.24
CA PRO A 174 1.90 38.38 24.45
C PRO A 174 3.09 37.86 23.63
N ALA A 175 3.06 38.12 22.32
CA ALA A 175 4.19 37.79 21.47
C ALA A 175 5.21 38.94 21.48
N ALA A 176 6.47 38.64 21.74
CA ALA A 176 7.55 39.60 21.71
C ALA A 176 8.07 39.90 20.30
N SER A 177 7.74 39.09 19.31
CA SER A 177 8.20 39.26 17.93
C SER A 177 7.30 38.52 16.95
N THR A 178 7.40 38.90 15.68
CA THR A 178 6.63 38.35 14.54
C THR A 178 7.23 37.09 13.91
N PHE A 179 8.23 36.48 14.53
CA PHE A 179 8.92 35.33 13.97
C PHE A 179 8.21 34.01 14.27
N MET A 180 8.43 33.02 13.40
CA MET A 180 7.83 31.68 13.49
C MET A 180 8.03 31.10 14.89
N MET A 181 6.92 30.72 15.51
CA MET A 181 6.92 29.99 16.77
C MET A 181 7.45 28.57 16.54
N ARG A 182 8.37 28.14 17.39
CA ARG A 182 8.84 26.75 17.44
C ARG A 182 8.71 26.24 18.86
N ALA A 183 8.07 25.12 19.02
CA ALA A 183 8.16 24.37 20.26
C ALA A 183 9.56 23.76 20.38
N ARG A 184 10.27 24.04 21.46
CA ARG A 184 11.55 23.42 21.78
C ARG A 184 11.40 22.68 23.10
N LYS A 185 11.87 21.46 23.18
CA LYS A 185 12.04 20.75 24.43
C LYS A 185 13.27 21.34 25.11
N ASP A 186 13.13 21.78 26.33
CA ASP A 186 14.26 22.18 27.14
C ASP A 186 14.97 20.96 27.75
N ASP A 187 16.17 21.15 28.26
CA ASP A 187 16.98 20.07 28.83
C ASP A 187 16.44 19.54 30.18
N ALA A 188 15.34 20.10 30.66
CA ALA A 188 14.68 19.71 31.91
C ALA A 188 13.46 18.77 31.72
N GLY A 189 13.11 18.42 30.47
CA GLY A 189 12.07 17.40 30.22
C GLY A 189 11.18 17.52 29.01
#